data_3866649efa1af327f89c18db0bcb60fc
#
_entry.id   3866649efa1af327f89c18db0bcb60fc
#
_cell.length_a   1.000
_cell.length_b   1.000
_cell.length_c   1.000
_cell.angle_alpha   90.00
_cell.angle_beta   90.00
_cell.angle_gamma   90.00
#
_symmetry.space_group_name_H-M   'P 1'
#
loop_
_entity.id
_entity.type
_entity.pdbx_description
1 polymer ?
#
loop_
_entity_poly.entity_id
_entity_poly.type
_entity_poly.pdbx_seq_one_letter_code
_entity_poly.pdbx_strand_id
1 'polypeptide(L)'
;MKILVLNCGSSSIKYKLFDMTTKEVIAQGGIEKIGLKGSFLKLTLPNGEKKVLEKDIPEHTIGVEFILNTLINPEYGAIKSLDEINAVGHRMVHGGERFSESVLLNKEVLEAFTACNDLAPLHNPANLKGVNAVSAILPNIPQIGVFDTAFHQTMPDYAYMYAIPYEMYEKYGVRLSLIH
;
A
#
# COMPACT_ATOMS: atom_id res chain seq x y z
N MET A 1 -6.27 9.08 -17.31
CA MET A 1 -5.15 8.72 -16.38
C MET A 1 -5.67 7.69 -15.38
N LYS A 2 -5.02 6.52 -15.31
CA LYS A 2 -5.43 5.45 -14.39
C LYS A 2 -4.39 5.30 -13.27
N ILE A 3 -4.86 5.22 -12.03
CA ILE A 3 -4.00 5.08 -10.83
C ILE A 3 -4.40 3.82 -10.07
N LEU A 4 -3.44 2.92 -9.87
CA LEU A 4 -3.60 1.76 -8.99
C LEU A 4 -3.22 2.17 -7.57
N VAL A 5 -4.09 1.91 -6.61
CA VAL A 5 -3.83 2.15 -5.18
C VAL A 5 -3.71 0.81 -4.46
N LEU A 6 -2.63 0.63 -3.72
CA LEU A 6 -2.32 -0.58 -2.96
C LEU A 6 -2.23 -0.27 -1.45
N ASN A 7 -2.81 -1.16 -0.66
CA ASN A 7 -2.64 -1.20 0.78
C ASN A 7 -2.18 -2.60 1.17
N CYS A 8 -0.87 -2.73 1.43
CA CYS A 8 -0.21 -4.00 1.74
C CYS A 8 -0.08 -4.16 3.26
N GLY A 9 -0.83 -5.10 3.81
CA GLY A 9 -0.67 -5.57 5.19
C GLY A 9 0.23 -6.81 5.29
N SER A 10 0.45 -7.34 6.49
CA SER A 10 1.32 -8.49 6.73
C SER A 10 0.90 -9.76 5.97
N SER A 11 -0.40 -10.00 5.83
CA SER A 11 -0.97 -11.19 5.18
C SER A 11 -2.08 -10.88 4.17
N SER A 12 -2.20 -9.62 3.74
CA SER A 12 -3.23 -9.19 2.79
C SER A 12 -2.79 -8.03 1.94
N ILE A 13 -3.39 -7.90 0.76
CA ILE A 13 -3.26 -6.72 -0.11
C ILE A 13 -4.65 -6.30 -0.53
N LYS A 14 -5.01 -5.04 -0.29
CA LYS A 14 -6.22 -4.42 -0.83
C LYS A 14 -5.84 -3.50 -1.98
N TYR A 15 -6.65 -3.50 -3.04
CA TYR A 15 -6.39 -2.64 -4.20
C TYR A 15 -7.64 -1.95 -4.72
N LYS A 16 -7.43 -0.79 -5.32
CA LYS A 16 -8.41 -0.08 -6.16
C LYS A 16 -7.70 0.50 -7.37
N LEU A 17 -8.31 0.36 -8.55
CA LEU A 17 -7.89 1.04 -9.77
C LEU A 17 -8.89 2.16 -10.05
N PHE A 18 -8.39 3.38 -10.16
CA PHE A 18 -9.18 4.57 -10.44
C PHE A 18 -8.99 5.02 -11.89
N ASP A 19 -10.07 5.42 -12.54
CA ASP A 19 -9.99 6.32 -13.70
C ASP A 19 -10.10 7.77 -13.21
N MET A 20 -9.01 8.51 -13.29
CA MET A 20 -8.94 9.89 -12.81
C MET A 20 -9.65 10.89 -13.72
N THR A 21 -10.09 10.48 -14.91
CA THR A 21 -10.91 11.31 -15.80
C THR A 21 -12.33 11.43 -15.25
N THR A 22 -12.90 10.31 -14.78
CA THR A 22 -14.23 10.25 -14.17
C THR A 22 -14.18 10.30 -12.65
N LYS A 23 -12.99 10.08 -12.04
CA LYS A 23 -12.75 9.89 -10.60
C LYS A 23 -13.48 8.67 -10.01
N GLU A 24 -13.75 7.67 -10.84
CA GLU A 24 -14.45 6.45 -10.46
C GLU A 24 -13.48 5.30 -10.20
N VAL A 25 -13.89 4.39 -9.33
CA VAL A 25 -13.23 3.10 -9.12
C VAL A 25 -13.68 2.14 -10.22
N ILE A 26 -12.77 1.76 -11.12
CA ILE A 26 -13.06 0.84 -12.23
C ILE A 26 -12.72 -0.62 -11.92
N ALA A 27 -11.92 -0.88 -10.89
CA ALA A 27 -11.69 -2.22 -10.33
C ALA A 27 -11.32 -2.11 -8.86
N GLN A 28 -11.76 -3.09 -8.07
CA GLN A 28 -11.35 -3.20 -6.67
C GLN A 28 -11.40 -4.64 -6.17
N GLY A 29 -10.57 -4.92 -5.17
CA GLY A 29 -10.53 -6.24 -4.57
C GLY A 29 -9.47 -6.35 -3.48
N GLY A 30 -9.17 -7.58 -3.11
CA GLY A 30 -8.13 -7.85 -2.12
C GLY A 30 -7.72 -9.30 -2.10
N ILE A 31 -6.47 -9.51 -1.75
CA ILE A 31 -5.88 -10.81 -1.46
C ILE A 31 -5.87 -11.00 0.04
N GLU A 32 -6.22 -12.18 0.47
CA GLU A 32 -6.23 -12.59 1.86
C GLU A 32 -5.37 -13.84 2.07
N LYS A 33 -4.84 -14.01 3.28
CA LYS A 33 -4.05 -15.17 3.72
C LYS A 33 -2.75 -15.37 2.94
N ILE A 34 -2.05 -14.29 2.56
CA ILE A 34 -0.72 -14.39 1.95
C ILE A 34 0.23 -15.14 2.90
N GLY A 35 0.96 -16.13 2.37
CA GLY A 35 1.85 -16.99 3.15
C GLY A 35 1.15 -18.07 3.98
N LEU A 36 -0.17 -18.21 3.86
CA LEU A 36 -0.97 -19.19 4.58
C LEU A 36 -1.73 -20.10 3.60
N LYS A 37 -2.16 -21.28 4.08
CA LYS A 37 -3.01 -22.17 3.28
C LYS A 37 -4.36 -21.54 2.96
N GLY A 38 -4.82 -21.75 1.73
CA GLY A 38 -6.12 -21.28 1.26
C GLY A 38 -6.15 -19.77 1.03
N SER A 39 -5.07 -19.21 0.50
CA SER A 39 -5.02 -17.84 0.02
C SER A 39 -5.92 -17.66 -1.20
N PHE A 40 -6.49 -16.48 -1.34
CA PHE A 40 -7.42 -16.17 -2.43
C PHE A 40 -7.45 -14.68 -2.72
N LEU A 41 -7.85 -14.34 -3.95
CA LEU A 41 -8.20 -12.99 -4.35
C LEU A 41 -9.72 -12.88 -4.45
N LYS A 42 -10.29 -11.86 -3.81
CA LYS A 42 -11.69 -11.47 -3.93
C LYS A 42 -11.78 -10.16 -4.68
N LEU A 43 -12.53 -10.13 -5.77
CA LEU A 43 -12.75 -8.92 -6.56
C LEU A 43 -14.23 -8.61 -6.66
N THR A 44 -14.55 -7.34 -6.89
CA THR A 44 -15.89 -6.85 -7.18
C THR A 44 -15.95 -6.53 -8.66
N LEU A 45 -16.87 -7.17 -9.37
CA LEU A 45 -17.14 -6.94 -10.78
C LEU A 45 -17.90 -5.62 -11.00
N PRO A 46 -17.92 -5.06 -12.21
CA PRO A 46 -18.69 -3.84 -12.51
C PRO A 46 -20.19 -3.92 -12.20
N ASN A 47 -20.76 -5.13 -12.28
CA ASN A 47 -22.17 -5.38 -11.93
C ASN A 47 -22.41 -5.49 -10.40
N GLY A 48 -21.39 -5.34 -9.58
CA GLY A 48 -21.43 -5.45 -8.13
C GLY A 48 -21.27 -6.88 -7.57
N GLU A 49 -21.23 -7.89 -8.42
CA GLU A 49 -20.98 -9.27 -8.01
C GLU A 49 -19.55 -9.44 -7.48
N LYS A 50 -19.38 -10.36 -6.54
CA LYS A 50 -18.08 -10.71 -5.97
C LYS A 50 -17.61 -12.03 -6.54
N LYS A 51 -16.40 -12.05 -7.11
CA LYS A 51 -15.73 -13.25 -7.60
C LYS A 51 -14.57 -13.59 -6.66
N VAL A 52 -14.40 -14.86 -6.34
CA VAL A 52 -13.29 -15.37 -5.54
C VAL A 52 -12.43 -16.25 -6.43
N LEU A 53 -11.14 -15.98 -6.46
CA LEU A 53 -10.15 -16.72 -7.22
C LEU A 53 -9.15 -17.33 -6.24
N GLU A 54 -9.18 -18.64 -6.07
CA GLU A 54 -8.24 -19.35 -5.22
C GLU A 54 -6.90 -19.52 -5.94
N LYS A 55 -5.82 -19.24 -5.25
CA LYS A 55 -4.45 -19.41 -5.71
C LYS A 55 -3.54 -19.51 -4.50
N ASP A 56 -2.51 -20.34 -4.56
CA ASP A 56 -1.45 -20.32 -3.57
C ASP A 56 -0.60 -19.05 -3.75
N ILE A 57 -0.57 -18.21 -2.71
CA ILE A 57 0.11 -16.91 -2.72
C ILE A 57 1.08 -16.88 -1.55
N PRO A 58 2.31 -17.40 -1.74
CA PRO A 58 3.30 -17.51 -0.66
C PRO A 58 3.85 -16.16 -0.21
N GLU A 59 3.85 -15.15 -1.08
CA GLU A 59 4.43 -13.83 -0.79
C GLU A 59 3.75 -12.69 -1.56
N HIS A 60 4.08 -11.44 -1.18
CA HIS A 60 3.45 -10.24 -1.73
C HIS A 60 3.72 -10.04 -3.23
N THR A 61 4.91 -10.41 -3.74
CA THR A 61 5.23 -10.30 -5.17
C THR A 61 4.25 -11.09 -6.02
N ILE A 62 4.01 -12.34 -5.64
CA ILE A 62 3.02 -13.21 -6.31
C ILE A 62 1.60 -12.63 -6.18
N GLY A 63 1.31 -12.01 -5.03
CA GLY A 63 0.03 -11.34 -4.81
C GLY A 63 -0.17 -10.13 -5.74
N VAL A 64 0.82 -9.26 -5.85
CA VAL A 64 0.77 -8.08 -6.75
C VAL A 64 0.68 -8.53 -8.21
N GLU A 65 1.48 -9.53 -8.62
CA GLU A 65 1.39 -10.12 -9.96
C GLU A 65 -0.01 -10.66 -10.25
N PHE A 66 -0.62 -11.35 -9.28
CA PHE A 66 -1.96 -11.89 -9.43
C PHE A 66 -3.02 -10.78 -9.58
N ILE A 67 -2.90 -9.68 -8.82
CA ILE A 67 -3.77 -8.50 -8.99
C ILE A 67 -3.62 -7.94 -10.40
N LEU A 68 -2.38 -7.70 -10.86
CA LEU A 68 -2.11 -7.11 -12.19
C LEU A 68 -2.66 -7.99 -13.31
N ASN A 69 -2.46 -9.31 -13.23
CA ASN A 69 -3.02 -10.28 -14.19
C ASN A 69 -4.57 -10.29 -14.16
N THR A 70 -5.17 -10.08 -13.00
CA THR A 70 -6.62 -9.96 -12.85
C THR A 70 -7.16 -8.70 -13.52
N LEU A 71 -6.44 -7.58 -13.44
CA LEU A 71 -6.84 -6.31 -14.06
C LEU A 71 -6.89 -6.37 -15.59
N ILE A 72 -6.05 -7.20 -16.22
CA ILE A 72 -5.98 -7.38 -17.68
C ILE A 72 -6.70 -8.65 -18.16
N ASN A 73 -7.42 -9.34 -17.30
CA ASN A 73 -8.10 -10.58 -17.68
C ASN A 73 -9.18 -10.29 -18.75
N PRO A 74 -9.25 -11.05 -19.86
CA PRO A 74 -10.18 -10.77 -20.96
C PRO A 74 -11.66 -10.94 -20.61
N GLU A 75 -11.98 -11.71 -19.55
CA GLU A 75 -13.36 -11.97 -19.13
C GLU A 75 -13.90 -10.92 -18.14
N TYR A 76 -13.06 -10.49 -17.19
CA TYR A 76 -13.48 -9.64 -16.08
C TYR A 76 -12.49 -8.52 -15.72
N GLY A 77 -11.44 -8.34 -16.52
CA GLY A 77 -10.47 -7.28 -16.30
C GLY A 77 -11.06 -5.89 -16.63
N ALA A 78 -10.48 -4.89 -16.01
CA ALA A 78 -10.91 -3.50 -16.16
C ALA A 78 -10.11 -2.72 -17.21
N ILE A 79 -8.96 -3.27 -17.62
CA ILE A 79 -8.04 -2.65 -18.61
C ILE A 79 -7.53 -3.71 -19.58
N LYS A 80 -7.04 -3.28 -20.72
CA LYS A 80 -6.55 -4.19 -21.79
C LYS A 80 -5.06 -4.48 -21.67
N SER A 81 -4.29 -3.55 -21.10
CA SER A 81 -2.84 -3.66 -20.91
C SER A 81 -2.43 -2.97 -19.62
N LEU A 82 -1.34 -3.43 -19.00
CA LEU A 82 -0.73 -2.78 -17.83
C LEU A 82 -0.17 -1.38 -18.16
N ASP A 83 0.12 -1.08 -19.43
CA ASP A 83 0.55 0.24 -19.87
C ASP A 83 -0.51 1.34 -19.67
N GLU A 84 -1.76 0.95 -19.43
CA GLU A 84 -2.82 1.90 -19.09
C GLU A 84 -2.70 2.43 -17.65
N ILE A 85 -1.91 1.77 -16.79
CA ILE A 85 -1.64 2.22 -15.43
C ILE A 85 -0.54 3.28 -15.49
N ASN A 86 -0.85 4.49 -15.05
CA ASN A 86 0.07 5.63 -15.15
C ASN A 86 0.87 5.87 -13.87
N ALA A 87 0.36 5.43 -12.72
CA ALA A 87 1.04 5.53 -11.44
C ALA A 87 0.48 4.51 -10.43
N VAL A 88 1.28 4.21 -9.39
CA VAL A 88 0.83 3.39 -8.25
C VAL A 88 0.96 4.19 -6.96
N GLY A 89 -0.13 4.29 -6.21
CA GLY A 89 -0.14 4.86 -4.87
C GLY A 89 -0.07 3.76 -3.81
N HIS A 90 0.77 3.95 -2.79
CA HIS A 90 0.92 3.02 -1.67
C HIS A 90 0.53 3.69 -0.37
N ARG A 91 -0.33 3.04 0.42
CA ARG A 91 -0.46 3.40 1.82
C ARG A 91 0.79 2.95 2.55
N MET A 92 1.44 3.91 3.23
CA MET A 92 2.61 3.72 4.08
C MET A 92 2.21 4.09 5.51
N VAL A 93 2.49 3.21 6.49
CA VAL A 93 1.93 3.43 7.83
C VAL A 93 2.73 4.47 8.60
N HIS A 94 4.00 4.23 8.91
CA HIS A 94 4.74 5.11 9.81
C HIS A 94 5.93 5.77 9.13
N GLY A 95 5.76 7.02 8.74
CA GLY A 95 6.82 7.84 8.13
C GLY A 95 7.65 8.66 9.14
N GLY A 96 7.48 8.42 10.44
CA GLY A 96 8.12 9.22 11.47
C GLY A 96 7.69 10.68 11.40
N GLU A 97 8.63 11.58 11.58
CA GLU A 97 8.46 13.02 11.42
C GLU A 97 8.90 13.54 10.04
N ARG A 98 9.36 12.63 9.17
CA ARG A 98 10.03 12.99 7.91
C ARG A 98 9.06 13.29 6.78
N PHE A 99 7.83 12.76 6.83
CA PHE A 99 6.88 12.84 5.74
C PHE A 99 5.59 13.51 6.22
N SER A 100 5.37 14.74 5.76
CA SER A 100 4.18 15.55 6.02
C SER A 100 3.17 15.53 4.87
N GLU A 101 3.55 14.96 3.73
CA GLU A 101 2.73 14.89 2.52
C GLU A 101 3.04 13.62 1.72
N SER A 102 2.28 13.40 0.65
CA SER A 102 2.55 12.31 -0.30
C SER A 102 3.82 12.60 -1.09
N VAL A 103 4.68 11.59 -1.26
CA VAL A 103 5.96 11.74 -1.95
C VAL A 103 6.18 10.67 -3.00
N LEU A 104 6.94 11.02 -4.04
CA LEU A 104 7.44 10.06 -5.02
C LEU A 104 8.46 9.14 -4.34
N LEU A 105 8.24 7.83 -4.43
CA LEU A 105 9.12 6.82 -3.83
C LEU A 105 10.38 6.66 -4.68
N ASN A 106 11.46 7.28 -4.24
CA ASN A 106 12.80 7.08 -4.74
C ASN A 106 13.65 6.35 -3.70
N LYS A 107 14.91 6.09 -4.01
CA LYS A 107 15.82 5.37 -3.12
C LYS A 107 15.97 6.04 -1.76
N GLU A 108 16.12 7.35 -1.72
CA GLU A 108 16.30 8.13 -0.49
C GLU A 108 15.06 8.07 0.41
N VAL A 109 13.87 8.17 -0.19
CA VAL A 109 12.59 8.05 0.52
C VAL A 109 12.41 6.66 1.10
N LEU A 110 12.75 5.61 0.34
CA LEU A 110 12.66 4.22 0.81
C LEU A 110 13.66 3.91 1.92
N GLU A 111 14.87 4.45 1.86
CA GLU A 111 15.86 4.34 2.95
C GLU A 111 15.36 5.05 4.22
N ALA A 112 14.83 6.28 4.09
CA ALA A 112 14.27 7.03 5.20
C ALA A 112 13.05 6.32 5.82
N PHE A 113 12.18 5.72 4.99
CA PHE A 113 11.05 4.94 5.46
C PHE A 113 11.48 3.64 6.14
N THR A 114 12.50 2.96 5.60
CA THR A 114 13.06 1.74 6.21
C THR A 114 13.61 2.00 7.61
N ALA A 115 14.22 3.17 7.84
CA ALA A 115 14.68 3.59 9.16
C ALA A 115 13.55 3.75 10.20
N CYS A 116 12.29 3.83 9.76
CA CYS A 116 11.10 3.87 10.62
C CYS A 116 10.52 2.47 10.91
N ASN A 117 11.14 1.38 10.48
CA ASN A 117 10.61 0.03 10.66
C ASN A 117 10.37 -0.33 12.13
N ASP A 118 11.26 0.09 13.02
CA ASP A 118 11.14 -0.19 14.47
C ASP A 118 9.95 0.52 15.12
N LEU A 119 9.45 1.61 14.50
CA LEU A 119 8.25 2.32 14.96
C LEU A 119 6.96 1.61 14.56
N ALA A 120 6.98 0.80 13.51
CA ALA A 120 5.83 0.04 13.02
C ALA A 120 6.26 -1.33 12.44
N PRO A 121 6.82 -2.24 13.25
CA PRO A 121 7.48 -3.46 12.77
C PRO A 121 6.53 -4.46 12.09
N LEU A 122 5.22 -4.39 12.38
CA LEU A 122 4.21 -5.24 11.73
C LEU A 122 3.68 -4.65 10.42
N HIS A 123 3.88 -3.36 10.18
CA HIS A 123 3.29 -2.64 9.05
C HIS A 123 4.32 -2.21 8.00
N ASN A 124 5.35 -1.47 8.40
CA ASN A 124 6.31 -0.89 7.46
C ASN A 124 7.01 -1.92 6.57
N PRO A 125 7.50 -3.07 7.10
CA PRO A 125 8.09 -4.10 6.24
C PRO A 125 7.11 -4.67 5.21
N ALA A 126 5.82 -4.80 5.55
CA ALA A 126 4.81 -5.26 4.61
C ALA A 126 4.52 -4.22 3.52
N ASN A 127 4.50 -2.92 3.88
CA ASN A 127 4.38 -1.85 2.90
C ASN A 127 5.55 -1.86 1.90
N LEU A 128 6.79 -2.02 2.39
CA LEU A 128 7.99 -2.13 1.54
C LEU A 128 7.92 -3.33 0.58
N LYS A 129 7.40 -4.48 1.04
CA LYS A 129 7.19 -5.64 0.15
C LYS A 129 6.26 -5.30 -1.01
N GLY A 130 5.20 -4.53 -0.77
CA GLY A 130 4.29 -4.07 -1.82
C GLY A 130 4.98 -3.16 -2.84
N VAL A 131 5.76 -2.17 -2.38
CA VAL A 131 6.53 -1.28 -3.24
C VAL A 131 7.54 -2.06 -4.08
N ASN A 132 8.31 -2.94 -3.45
CA ASN A 132 9.33 -3.76 -4.13
C ASN A 132 8.69 -4.71 -5.16
N ALA A 133 7.52 -5.28 -4.85
CA ALA A 133 6.79 -6.12 -5.78
C ALA A 133 6.37 -5.36 -7.05
N VAL A 134 5.85 -4.14 -6.88
CA VAL A 134 5.52 -3.27 -8.03
C VAL A 134 6.78 -2.92 -8.81
N SER A 135 7.88 -2.54 -8.14
CA SER A 135 9.16 -2.22 -8.81
C SER A 135 9.70 -3.37 -9.64
N ALA A 136 9.52 -4.62 -9.18
CA ALA A 136 9.98 -5.81 -9.91
C ALA A 136 9.17 -6.08 -11.19
N ILE A 137 7.87 -5.78 -11.18
CA ILE A 137 6.94 -6.08 -12.29
C ILE A 137 6.79 -4.89 -13.24
N LEU A 138 6.76 -3.67 -12.70
CA LEU A 138 6.57 -2.41 -13.41
C LEU A 138 7.71 -1.44 -13.08
N PRO A 139 8.95 -1.69 -13.52
CA PRO A 139 10.14 -1.00 -13.02
C PRO A 139 10.19 0.51 -13.32
N ASN A 140 9.45 0.97 -14.33
CA ASN A 140 9.44 2.38 -14.76
C ASN A 140 8.20 3.15 -14.31
N ILE A 141 7.28 2.52 -13.56
CA ILE A 141 6.06 3.19 -13.14
C ILE A 141 6.34 4.13 -11.96
N PRO A 142 5.83 5.36 -11.98
CA PRO A 142 5.90 6.23 -10.80
C PRO A 142 5.15 5.60 -9.62
N GLN A 143 5.80 5.52 -8.46
CA GLN A 143 5.20 5.04 -7.23
C GLN A 143 5.17 6.16 -6.19
N ILE A 144 4.02 6.35 -5.54
CA ILE A 144 3.78 7.43 -4.58
C ILE A 144 3.45 6.82 -3.21
N GLY A 145 4.15 7.25 -2.18
CA GLY A 145 3.84 6.92 -0.79
C GLY A 145 2.91 7.94 -0.16
N VAL A 146 1.84 7.45 0.49
CA VAL A 146 0.91 8.24 1.28
C VAL A 146 0.99 7.73 2.72
N PHE A 147 1.46 8.57 3.64
CA PHE A 147 1.81 8.17 5.00
C PHE A 147 0.67 8.48 5.97
N ASP A 148 0.26 7.48 6.78
CA ASP A 148 -0.77 7.69 7.81
C ASP A 148 -0.32 8.76 8.82
N THR A 149 0.96 8.76 9.19
CA THR A 149 1.54 9.72 10.14
C THR A 149 1.65 11.14 9.60
N ALA A 150 1.51 11.37 8.29
CA ALA A 150 1.42 12.72 7.73
C ALA A 150 0.22 13.50 8.30
N PHE A 151 -0.87 12.81 8.63
CA PHE A 151 -2.03 13.40 9.30
C PHE A 151 -1.68 14.02 10.67
N HIS A 152 -0.67 13.49 11.36
CA HIS A 152 -0.27 13.96 12.69
C HIS A 152 0.73 15.13 12.66
N GLN A 153 1.26 15.52 11.50
CA GLN A 153 2.32 16.53 11.42
C GLN A 153 1.85 17.96 11.76
N THR A 154 0.55 18.19 11.68
CA THR A 154 -0.06 19.48 12.07
C THR A 154 -0.57 19.50 13.51
N MET A 155 -0.46 18.38 14.23
CA MET A 155 -0.88 18.28 15.63
C MET A 155 0.20 18.90 16.54
N PRO A 156 -0.19 19.55 17.65
CA PRO A 156 0.77 20.01 18.64
C PRO A 156 1.42 18.80 19.35
N ASP A 157 2.60 19.01 19.90
CA ASP A 157 3.43 17.95 20.52
C ASP A 157 2.71 17.16 21.62
N TYR A 158 1.97 17.82 22.49
CA TYR A 158 1.19 17.18 23.54
C TYR A 158 0.08 16.25 23.01
N ALA A 159 -0.28 16.34 21.74
CA ALA A 159 -1.33 15.52 21.13
C ALA A 159 -0.79 14.30 20.37
N TYR A 160 0.45 14.33 19.88
CA TYR A 160 1.05 13.18 19.20
C TYR A 160 2.04 12.41 20.08
N MET A 161 2.50 12.96 21.19
CA MET A 161 3.35 12.24 22.14
C MET A 161 2.53 11.35 23.07
N TYR A 162 3.08 10.18 23.41
CA TYR A 162 2.50 9.34 24.44
C TYR A 162 2.91 9.81 25.85
N ALA A 163 2.09 9.52 26.85
CA ALA A 163 2.36 9.80 28.26
C ALA A 163 3.37 8.78 28.86
N ILE A 164 4.58 8.76 28.29
CA ILE A 164 5.72 7.93 28.70
C ILE A 164 6.93 8.85 28.91
N PRO A 165 8.06 8.39 29.50
CA PRO A 165 9.25 9.21 29.67
C PRO A 165 9.66 9.88 28.33
N TYR A 166 9.94 11.19 28.38
CA TYR A 166 10.22 11.99 27.19
C TYR A 166 11.45 11.49 26.42
N GLU A 167 12.42 10.88 27.11
CA GLU A 167 13.60 10.28 26.50
C GLU A 167 13.26 9.19 25.47
N MET A 168 12.09 8.56 25.59
CA MET A 168 11.62 7.57 24.61
C MET A 168 11.28 8.24 23.27
N TYR A 169 10.73 9.44 23.31
CA TYR A 169 10.52 10.23 22.11
C TYR A 169 11.84 10.73 21.54
N GLU A 170 12.71 11.34 22.36
CA GLU A 170 13.99 11.89 21.89
C GLU A 170 14.90 10.81 21.28
N LYS A 171 14.98 9.65 21.91
CA LYS A 171 15.91 8.58 21.52
C LYS A 171 15.36 7.69 20.39
N TYR A 172 14.06 7.40 20.42
CA TYR A 172 13.45 6.39 19.55
C TYR A 172 12.37 6.96 18.62
N GLY A 173 12.01 8.23 18.74
CA GLY A 173 10.96 8.86 17.94
C GLY A 173 9.55 8.29 18.23
N VAL A 174 9.32 7.74 19.44
CA VAL A 174 8.04 7.12 19.80
C VAL A 174 6.93 8.15 19.83
N ARG A 175 5.95 7.99 18.96
CA ARG A 175 4.84 8.91 18.78
C ARG A 175 3.60 8.22 18.23
N LEU A 176 2.50 8.93 18.15
CA LEU A 176 1.25 8.46 17.54
C LEU A 176 1.51 7.94 16.12
N SER A 177 1.04 6.73 15.82
CA SER A 177 1.38 6.00 14.60
C SER A 177 0.22 5.86 13.62
N LEU A 178 -0.98 5.58 14.09
CA LEU A 178 -2.16 5.32 13.26
C LEU A 178 -3.20 6.42 13.42
N ILE A 179 -4.15 6.48 12.48
CA ILE A 179 -5.21 7.51 12.44
C ILE A 179 -6.35 7.22 13.43
N HIS A 180 -6.31 6.14 14.16
CA HIS A 180 -7.39 5.71 15.08
C HIS A 180 -6.94 5.60 16.51
#